data_8dc748c6423096e83a3b0d9da9e53d8e
#
_entry.id   8dc748c6423096e83a3b0d9da9e53d8e
#
_cell.length_a   1.000
_cell.length_b   1.000
_cell.length_c   1.000
_cell.angle_alpha   90.00
_cell.angle_beta   90.00
_cell.angle_gamma   90.00
#
_symmetry.space_group_name_H-M   'P 1'
#
loop_
_entity.id
_entity.type
_entity.pdbx_description
1 polymer ?
#
loop_
_entity_poly.entity_id
_entity_poly.type
_entity_poly.pdbx_seq_one_letter_code
_entity_poly.pdbx_strand_id
1 'polypeptide(L)'
;NIAIAAKSTSENPKIPGTIFSACDQLKLAGGQALPLACDIRFDDQVEQAISKTAQAFGGIDILINNASAIDLRDISDLDMKRFDLMHQINARGAYLCAKLALPYLKQSTNPHILTLSPPLDLNPKWFAPNLGYSIAKYGMSLVTLGLARDLGKRGIAVNSLWPETAIATAAVTNLLGGEAVIKYCRKPEIVADAAHLILTRLAQGNTGNFYI
;
A
#
# COMPACT_ATOMS: atom_id res chain seq x y z
N ASN A 1 -9.48 14.87 2.97
CA ASN A 1 -9.37 14.78 1.50
C ASN A 1 -8.56 13.55 1.13
N ILE A 2 -8.99 12.77 0.13
CA ILE A 2 -8.33 11.51 -0.26
C ILE A 2 -8.20 11.46 -1.79
N ALA A 3 -6.98 11.25 -2.29
CA ALA A 3 -6.74 10.87 -3.67
C ALA A 3 -6.59 9.34 -3.77
N ILE A 4 -7.29 8.72 -4.70
CA ILE A 4 -7.20 7.29 -4.99
C ILE A 4 -6.48 7.11 -6.32
N ALA A 5 -5.23 6.66 -6.26
CA ALA A 5 -4.40 6.40 -7.41
C ALA A 5 -4.33 4.89 -7.69
N ALA A 6 -4.95 4.43 -8.75
CA ALA A 6 -4.88 3.04 -9.20
C ALA A 6 -5.23 2.93 -10.70
N LYS A 7 -4.98 1.77 -11.28
CA LYS A 7 -5.27 1.48 -12.69
C LYS A 7 -6.71 0.97 -12.94
N SER A 8 -7.48 0.68 -11.90
CA SER A 8 -8.83 0.13 -12.02
C SER A 8 -9.84 1.23 -12.36
N THR A 9 -9.97 1.55 -13.64
CA THR A 9 -10.89 2.59 -14.16
C THR A 9 -12.18 2.03 -14.73
N SER A 10 -12.26 0.70 -14.94
CA SER A 10 -13.44 0.00 -15.42
C SER A 10 -13.75 -1.20 -14.54
N GLU A 11 -15.02 -1.57 -14.48
CA GLU A 11 -15.48 -2.72 -13.71
C GLU A 11 -14.83 -4.02 -14.19
N ASN A 12 -14.45 -4.86 -13.24
CA ASN A 12 -13.91 -6.18 -13.48
C ASN A 12 -14.64 -7.20 -12.57
N PRO A 13 -15.30 -8.23 -13.12
CA PRO A 13 -16.04 -9.20 -12.31
C PRO A 13 -15.20 -9.91 -11.23
N LYS A 14 -13.90 -10.05 -11.47
CA LYS A 14 -12.97 -10.67 -10.50
C LYS A 14 -12.48 -9.72 -9.40
N ILE A 15 -12.52 -8.41 -9.66
CA ILE A 15 -12.03 -7.39 -8.74
C ILE A 15 -13.06 -6.25 -8.79
N PRO A 16 -14.12 -6.34 -8.00
CA PRO A 16 -15.19 -5.35 -8.02
C PRO A 16 -14.70 -3.99 -7.53
N GLY A 17 -15.31 -2.95 -8.08
CA GLY A 17 -15.00 -1.57 -7.76
C GLY A 17 -13.92 -0.94 -8.62
N THR A 18 -14.03 0.38 -8.74
CA THR A 18 -13.11 1.23 -9.50
C THR A 18 -12.64 2.39 -8.62
N ILE A 19 -11.63 3.15 -9.10
CA ILE A 19 -11.24 4.41 -8.44
C ILE A 19 -12.43 5.39 -8.36
N PHE A 20 -13.36 5.32 -9.30
CA PHE A 20 -14.54 6.19 -9.32
C PHE A 20 -15.56 5.78 -8.25
N SER A 21 -15.95 4.49 -8.20
CA SER A 21 -16.87 3.98 -7.20
C SER A 21 -16.34 4.17 -5.76
N ALA A 22 -15.03 3.99 -5.56
CA ALA A 22 -14.40 4.26 -4.28
C ALA A 22 -14.43 5.75 -3.90
N CYS A 23 -14.17 6.65 -4.87
CA CYS A 23 -14.30 8.09 -4.62
C CYS A 23 -15.75 8.51 -4.32
N ASP A 24 -16.73 7.88 -4.95
CA ASP A 24 -18.15 8.19 -4.67
C ASP A 24 -18.54 7.76 -3.25
N GLN A 25 -18.06 6.61 -2.77
CA GLN A 25 -18.23 6.21 -1.37
C GLN A 25 -17.61 7.21 -0.38
N LEU A 26 -16.43 7.73 -0.68
CA LEU A 26 -15.77 8.75 0.15
C LEU A 26 -16.55 10.06 0.19
N LYS A 27 -17.11 10.48 -0.94
CA LYS A 27 -17.96 11.67 -1.02
C LYS A 27 -19.27 11.49 -0.25
N LEU A 28 -19.90 10.31 -0.35
CA LEU A 28 -21.09 9.97 0.42
C LEU A 28 -20.83 9.98 1.94
N ALA A 29 -19.61 9.64 2.36
CA ALA A 29 -19.16 9.75 3.75
C ALA A 29 -18.80 11.18 4.18
N GLY A 30 -18.99 12.19 3.31
CA GLY A 30 -18.74 13.61 3.62
C GLY A 30 -17.32 14.10 3.31
N GLY A 31 -16.47 13.25 2.73
CA GLY A 31 -15.09 13.62 2.34
C GLY A 31 -14.99 14.20 0.93
N GLN A 32 -13.84 14.81 0.65
CA GLN A 32 -13.44 15.13 -0.73
C GLN A 32 -12.59 14.00 -1.29
N ALA A 33 -12.88 13.58 -2.52
CA ALA A 33 -12.18 12.47 -3.16
C ALA A 33 -11.78 12.79 -4.60
N LEU A 34 -10.55 12.39 -4.97
CA LEU A 34 -9.96 12.60 -6.30
C LEU A 34 -9.55 11.26 -6.91
N PRO A 35 -10.23 10.78 -7.98
CA PRO A 35 -9.82 9.58 -8.69
C PRO A 35 -8.69 9.89 -9.67
N LEU A 36 -7.60 9.12 -9.62
CA LEU A 36 -6.44 9.29 -10.47
C LEU A 36 -6.07 7.94 -11.12
N ALA A 37 -6.27 7.82 -12.42
CA ALA A 37 -5.79 6.67 -13.18
C ALA A 37 -4.25 6.67 -13.15
N CYS A 38 -3.68 5.63 -12.53
CA CYS A 38 -2.23 5.54 -12.32
C CYS A 38 -1.80 4.07 -12.23
N ASP A 39 -0.86 3.70 -13.07
CA ASP A 39 -0.10 2.46 -12.89
C ASP A 39 1.25 2.84 -12.26
N ILE A 40 1.47 2.43 -11.01
CA ILE A 40 2.65 2.83 -10.22
C ILE A 40 3.99 2.29 -10.73
N ARG A 41 3.97 1.49 -11.80
CA ARG A 41 5.18 1.05 -12.49
C ARG A 41 5.81 2.16 -13.33
N PHE A 42 5.02 3.16 -13.74
CA PHE A 42 5.44 4.24 -14.64
C PHE A 42 5.66 5.54 -13.85
N ASP A 43 6.87 6.06 -13.93
CA ASP A 43 7.32 7.21 -13.15
C ASP A 43 6.51 8.46 -13.46
N ASP A 44 6.23 8.71 -14.73
CA ASP A 44 5.45 9.84 -15.23
C ASP A 44 4.00 9.82 -14.69
N GLN A 45 3.38 8.63 -14.61
CA GLN A 45 2.02 8.49 -14.07
C GLN A 45 1.99 8.75 -12.57
N VAL A 46 2.99 8.26 -11.83
CA VAL A 46 3.10 8.52 -10.39
C VAL A 46 3.35 10.00 -10.14
N GLU A 47 4.26 10.63 -10.89
CA GLU A 47 4.54 12.06 -10.78
C GLU A 47 3.28 12.91 -11.04
N GLN A 48 2.53 12.58 -12.09
CA GLN A 48 1.26 13.25 -12.38
C GLN A 48 0.23 13.06 -11.27
N ALA A 49 0.10 11.84 -10.72
CA ALA A 49 -0.85 11.57 -9.66
C ALA A 49 -0.51 12.35 -8.37
N ILE A 50 0.74 12.37 -7.97
CA ILE A 50 1.24 13.14 -6.82
C ILE A 50 1.02 14.64 -7.04
N SER A 51 1.43 15.17 -8.20
CA SER A 51 1.27 16.59 -8.52
C SER A 51 -0.20 17.04 -8.53
N LYS A 52 -1.08 16.27 -9.18
CA LYS A 52 -2.53 16.56 -9.21
C LYS A 52 -3.15 16.50 -7.82
N THR A 53 -2.71 15.57 -6.96
CA THR A 53 -3.16 15.48 -5.57
C THR A 53 -2.79 16.75 -4.81
N ALA A 54 -1.52 17.13 -4.87
CA ALA A 54 -1.03 18.32 -4.19
C ALA A 54 -1.71 19.60 -4.70
N GLN A 55 -1.94 19.71 -6.01
CA GLN A 55 -2.65 20.84 -6.60
C GLN A 55 -4.11 20.92 -6.15
N ALA A 56 -4.81 19.77 -6.09
CA ALA A 56 -6.23 19.73 -5.74
C ALA A 56 -6.48 20.00 -4.25
N PHE A 57 -5.57 19.56 -3.37
CA PHE A 57 -5.79 19.59 -1.93
C PHE A 57 -4.82 20.52 -1.16
N GLY A 58 -3.92 21.20 -1.88
CA GLY A 58 -2.97 22.15 -1.29
C GLY A 58 -1.71 21.50 -0.69
N GLY A 59 -1.55 20.19 -0.79
CA GLY A 59 -0.40 19.46 -0.25
C GLY A 59 -0.67 17.98 -0.08
N ILE A 60 0.26 17.26 0.54
CA ILE A 60 0.13 15.84 0.90
C ILE A 60 0.68 15.65 2.32
N ASP A 61 -0.17 15.22 3.23
CA ASP A 61 0.19 14.91 4.61
C ASP A 61 0.47 13.42 4.81
N ILE A 62 -0.24 12.58 4.06
CA ILE A 62 -0.22 11.14 4.26
C ILE A 62 -0.06 10.43 2.91
N LEU A 63 0.89 9.51 2.85
CA LEU A 63 1.04 8.54 1.77
C LEU A 63 0.75 7.14 2.28
N ILE A 64 -0.18 6.43 1.63
CA ILE A 64 -0.46 5.02 1.92
C ILE A 64 -0.03 4.16 0.74
N ASN A 65 1.01 3.36 0.91
CA ASN A 65 1.47 2.37 -0.06
C ASN A 65 0.69 1.06 0.14
N ASN A 66 -0.51 1.01 -0.43
CA ASN A 66 -1.38 -0.17 -0.40
C ASN A 66 -1.31 -1.01 -1.68
N ALA A 67 -0.94 -0.43 -2.82
CA ALA A 67 -0.86 -1.14 -4.08
C ALA A 67 0.11 -2.33 -3.99
N SER A 68 -0.35 -3.50 -4.44
CA SER A 68 0.43 -4.73 -4.42
C SER A 68 0.02 -5.66 -5.56
N ALA A 69 1.00 -6.41 -6.08
CA ALA A 69 0.76 -7.57 -6.93
C ALA A 69 1.11 -8.83 -6.13
N ILE A 70 0.36 -9.89 -6.39
CA ILE A 70 0.51 -11.19 -5.72
C ILE A 70 0.56 -12.31 -6.74
N ASP A 71 1.50 -13.23 -6.54
CA ASP A 71 1.55 -14.53 -7.19
C ASP A 71 2.22 -15.50 -6.22
N LEU A 72 1.50 -16.56 -5.84
CA LEU A 72 1.93 -17.48 -4.79
C LEU A 72 2.51 -18.80 -5.34
N ARG A 73 2.77 -18.85 -6.63
CA ARG A 73 3.43 -20.00 -7.24
C ARG A 73 4.85 -20.17 -6.67
N ASP A 74 5.26 -21.42 -6.59
CA ASP A 74 6.60 -21.75 -6.15
C ASP A 74 7.67 -21.42 -7.22
N ILE A 75 8.92 -21.73 -6.92
CA ILE A 75 10.05 -21.39 -7.79
C ILE A 75 10.01 -22.15 -9.14
N SER A 76 9.35 -23.31 -9.20
CA SER A 76 9.26 -24.09 -10.43
C SER A 76 8.27 -23.48 -11.42
N ASP A 77 7.19 -22.91 -10.92
CA ASP A 77 6.03 -22.47 -11.71
C ASP A 77 5.93 -20.96 -11.90
N LEU A 78 6.63 -20.16 -11.09
CA LEU A 78 6.59 -18.71 -11.18
C LEU A 78 7.42 -18.23 -12.37
N ASP A 79 6.77 -17.70 -13.40
CA ASP A 79 7.48 -17.10 -14.52
C ASP A 79 8.09 -15.72 -14.15
N MET A 80 9.22 -15.37 -14.80
CA MET A 80 9.94 -14.14 -14.52
C MET A 80 9.13 -12.88 -14.79
N LYS A 81 8.21 -12.89 -15.76
CA LYS A 81 7.32 -11.76 -16.03
C LYS A 81 6.44 -11.44 -14.82
N ARG A 82 5.97 -12.46 -14.10
CA ARG A 82 5.19 -12.26 -12.88
C ARG A 82 6.05 -11.85 -11.70
N PHE A 83 7.25 -12.44 -11.60
CA PHE A 83 8.25 -12.03 -10.62
C PHE A 83 8.57 -10.54 -10.76
N ASP A 84 8.95 -10.10 -11.96
CA ASP A 84 9.28 -8.70 -12.26
C ASP A 84 8.08 -7.77 -11.98
N LEU A 85 6.88 -8.18 -12.34
CA LEU A 85 5.66 -7.41 -12.06
C LEU A 85 5.46 -7.17 -10.57
N MET A 86 5.65 -8.21 -9.73
CA MET A 86 5.55 -8.07 -8.28
C MET A 86 6.59 -7.10 -7.73
N HIS A 87 7.83 -7.19 -8.19
CA HIS A 87 8.90 -6.28 -7.75
C HIS A 87 8.68 -4.84 -8.20
N GLN A 88 8.23 -4.63 -9.44
CA GLN A 88 7.92 -3.30 -9.97
C GLN A 88 6.80 -2.62 -9.19
N ILE A 89 5.75 -3.36 -8.82
CA ILE A 89 4.60 -2.79 -8.10
C ILE A 89 4.91 -2.65 -6.62
N ASN A 90 5.37 -3.72 -5.97
CA ASN A 90 5.49 -3.76 -4.51
C ASN A 90 6.66 -2.88 -4.03
N ALA A 91 7.90 -3.34 -4.20
CA ALA A 91 9.05 -2.64 -3.65
C ALA A 91 9.37 -1.33 -4.39
N ARG A 92 9.51 -1.40 -5.75
CA ARG A 92 9.84 -0.21 -6.54
C ARG A 92 8.73 0.83 -6.48
N GLY A 93 7.47 0.41 -6.59
CA GLY A 93 6.32 1.34 -6.54
C GLY A 93 6.24 2.06 -5.19
N ALA A 94 6.39 1.36 -4.08
CA ALA A 94 6.40 1.97 -2.75
C ALA A 94 7.53 3.00 -2.59
N TYR A 95 8.73 2.67 -3.06
CA TYR A 95 9.87 3.60 -3.05
C TYR A 95 9.61 4.84 -3.93
N LEU A 96 9.12 4.63 -5.16
CA LEU A 96 8.85 5.70 -6.12
C LEU A 96 7.79 6.68 -5.57
N CYS A 97 6.67 6.16 -5.06
CA CYS A 97 5.63 6.99 -4.47
C CYS A 97 6.16 7.81 -3.28
N ALA A 98 6.95 7.19 -2.39
CA ALA A 98 7.56 7.89 -1.27
C ALA A 98 8.54 8.99 -1.74
N LYS A 99 9.38 8.70 -2.74
CA LYS A 99 10.32 9.66 -3.33
C LYS A 99 9.61 10.89 -3.89
N LEU A 100 8.53 10.67 -4.67
CA LEU A 100 7.81 11.75 -5.34
C LEU A 100 6.89 12.54 -4.40
N ALA A 101 6.35 11.91 -3.35
CA ALA A 101 5.57 12.58 -2.33
C ALA A 101 6.43 13.39 -1.34
N LEU A 102 7.71 13.08 -1.20
CA LEU A 102 8.61 13.67 -0.20
C LEU A 102 8.64 15.20 -0.17
N PRO A 103 8.67 15.94 -1.31
CA PRO A 103 8.65 17.39 -1.30
C PRO A 103 7.43 17.99 -0.59
N TYR A 104 6.28 17.35 -0.70
CA TYR A 104 5.02 17.76 -0.08
C TYR A 104 4.94 17.33 1.38
N LEU A 105 5.32 16.09 1.69
CA LEU A 105 5.37 15.58 3.06
C LEU A 105 6.26 16.44 3.98
N LYS A 106 7.35 16.99 3.44
CA LYS A 106 8.22 17.94 4.20
C LYS A 106 7.54 19.24 4.60
N GLN A 107 6.44 19.60 3.97
CA GLN A 107 5.68 20.83 4.25
C GLN A 107 4.50 20.57 5.20
N SER A 108 4.17 19.31 5.45
CA SER A 108 3.10 18.92 6.34
C SER A 108 3.50 19.10 7.81
N THR A 109 2.52 19.41 8.64
CA THR A 109 2.69 19.51 10.10
C THR A 109 2.66 18.16 10.80
N ASN A 110 2.09 17.12 10.15
CA ASN A 110 2.02 15.76 10.70
C ASN A 110 2.17 14.70 9.59
N PRO A 111 3.35 14.59 8.96
CA PRO A 111 3.53 13.76 7.77
C PRO A 111 3.72 12.29 8.08
N HIS A 112 2.98 11.42 7.35
CA HIS A 112 3.06 9.98 7.49
C HIS A 112 3.24 9.26 6.15
N ILE A 113 4.05 8.21 6.17
CA ILE A 113 4.09 7.17 5.13
C ILE A 113 3.71 5.84 5.81
N LEU A 114 2.63 5.23 5.35
CA LEU A 114 2.19 3.91 5.82
C LEU A 114 2.26 2.91 4.67
N THR A 115 2.95 1.81 4.88
CA THR A 115 3.12 0.75 3.87
C THR A 115 2.45 -0.54 4.35
N LEU A 116 1.61 -1.16 3.50
CA LEU A 116 1.01 -2.46 3.80
C LEU A 116 2.03 -3.57 3.50
N SER A 117 2.90 -3.84 4.48
CA SER A 117 3.99 -4.81 4.36
C SER A 117 4.29 -5.52 5.68
N PRO A 118 4.80 -6.78 5.62
CA PRO A 118 5.01 -7.61 6.80
C PRO A 118 6.13 -7.08 7.71
N PRO A 119 6.15 -7.48 8.99
CA PRO A 119 7.30 -7.29 9.86
C PRO A 119 8.52 -8.05 9.31
N LEU A 120 9.72 -7.58 9.67
CA LEU A 120 10.99 -8.18 9.24
C LEU A 120 11.34 -9.38 10.13
N ASP A 121 10.74 -10.51 9.87
CA ASP A 121 11.11 -11.82 10.44
C ASP A 121 11.78 -12.67 9.36
N LEU A 122 13.08 -12.95 9.52
CA LEU A 122 13.87 -13.71 8.56
C LEU A 122 13.76 -15.23 8.76
N ASN A 123 12.78 -15.72 9.50
CA ASN A 123 12.54 -17.15 9.62
C ASN A 123 12.21 -17.76 8.25
N PRO A 124 12.91 -18.80 7.79
CA PRO A 124 12.73 -19.39 6.46
C PRO A 124 11.28 -19.82 6.15
N LYS A 125 10.46 -20.12 7.17
CA LYS A 125 9.06 -20.48 7.00
C LYS A 125 8.22 -19.44 6.24
N TRP A 126 8.61 -18.15 6.31
CA TRP A 126 7.92 -17.05 5.63
C TRP A 126 8.30 -16.91 4.16
N PHE A 127 9.39 -17.53 3.75
CA PHE A 127 9.92 -17.43 2.39
C PHE A 127 9.69 -18.71 1.57
N ALA A 128 9.80 -19.87 2.20
CA ALA A 128 9.84 -21.14 1.49
C ALA A 128 8.64 -21.43 0.56
N PRO A 129 7.38 -21.20 0.96
CA PRO A 129 6.25 -21.55 0.09
C PRO A 129 6.08 -20.64 -1.13
N ASN A 130 6.44 -19.35 -1.00
CA ASN A 130 6.08 -18.29 -1.97
C ASN A 130 7.23 -17.30 -2.12
N LEU A 131 8.43 -17.78 -2.42
CA LEU A 131 9.66 -16.98 -2.37
C LEU A 131 9.56 -15.68 -3.18
N GLY A 132 9.06 -15.73 -4.41
CA GLY A 132 8.94 -14.55 -5.28
C GLY A 132 8.07 -13.45 -4.69
N TYR A 133 6.91 -13.83 -4.12
CA TYR A 133 6.02 -12.88 -3.44
C TYR A 133 6.63 -12.37 -2.14
N SER A 134 7.20 -13.26 -1.32
CA SER A 134 7.82 -12.88 -0.05
C SER A 134 8.94 -11.87 -0.25
N ILE A 135 9.84 -12.08 -1.21
CA ILE A 135 10.91 -11.11 -1.50
C ILE A 135 10.32 -9.74 -1.89
N ALA A 136 9.29 -9.73 -2.74
CA ALA A 136 8.68 -8.48 -3.17
C ALA A 136 8.01 -7.72 -2.00
N LYS A 137 7.34 -8.44 -1.08
CA LYS A 137 6.72 -7.85 0.12
C LYS A 137 7.75 -7.39 1.15
N TYR A 138 8.80 -8.19 1.39
CA TYR A 138 9.90 -7.78 2.24
C TYR A 138 10.68 -6.59 1.65
N GLY A 139 10.74 -6.47 0.33
CA GLY A 139 11.24 -5.26 -0.33
C GLY A 139 10.52 -4.00 0.10
N MET A 140 9.18 -4.04 0.25
CA MET A 140 8.41 -2.92 0.81
C MET A 140 8.79 -2.65 2.27
N SER A 141 8.98 -3.69 3.06
CA SER A 141 9.38 -3.57 4.47
C SER A 141 10.78 -2.96 4.61
N LEU A 142 11.72 -3.32 3.73
CA LEU A 142 13.05 -2.71 3.69
C LEU A 142 13.01 -1.24 3.29
N VAL A 143 12.09 -0.86 2.38
CA VAL A 143 11.83 0.56 2.06
C VAL A 143 11.34 1.30 3.31
N THR A 144 10.39 0.72 4.07
CA THR A 144 9.94 1.31 5.35
C THR A 144 11.09 1.47 6.32
N LEU A 145 11.91 0.43 6.53
CA LEU A 145 13.02 0.45 7.48
C LEU A 145 14.04 1.56 7.15
N GLY A 146 14.45 1.63 5.88
CA GLY A 146 15.43 2.63 5.42
C GLY A 146 14.89 4.05 5.51
N LEU A 147 13.68 4.28 5.00
CA LEU A 147 13.04 5.61 5.02
C LEU A 147 12.73 6.07 6.45
N ALA A 148 12.33 5.18 7.35
CA ALA A 148 12.09 5.52 8.75
C ALA A 148 13.34 6.10 9.42
N ARG A 149 14.51 5.52 9.15
CA ARG A 149 15.79 6.00 9.68
C ARG A 149 16.22 7.35 9.09
N ASP A 150 16.03 7.53 7.80
CA ASP A 150 16.41 8.77 7.10
C ASP A 150 15.42 9.92 7.40
N LEU A 151 14.13 9.67 7.25
CA LEU A 151 13.08 10.69 7.30
C LEU A 151 12.59 10.98 8.72
N GLY A 152 12.73 10.04 9.66
CA GLY A 152 12.35 10.24 11.06
C GLY A 152 13.06 11.41 11.71
N LYS A 153 14.33 11.67 11.33
CA LYS A 153 15.08 12.86 11.77
C LYS A 153 14.51 14.18 11.25
N ARG A 154 13.64 14.11 10.24
CA ARG A 154 12.96 15.25 9.62
C ARG A 154 11.50 15.37 10.07
N GLY A 155 11.10 14.59 11.08
CA GLY A 155 9.75 14.59 11.63
C GLY A 155 8.72 13.84 10.78
N ILE A 156 9.14 13.07 9.77
CA ILE A 156 8.23 12.27 8.93
C ILE A 156 8.15 10.85 9.51
N ALA A 157 6.96 10.41 9.88
CA ALA A 157 6.72 9.05 10.34
C ALA A 157 6.64 8.09 9.15
N VAL A 158 7.39 7.00 9.21
CA VAL A 158 7.35 5.93 8.21
C VAL A 158 7.16 4.61 8.92
N ASN A 159 6.03 3.96 8.68
CA ASN A 159 5.64 2.74 9.38
C ASN A 159 5.08 1.70 8.41
N SER A 160 5.03 0.46 8.84
CA SER A 160 4.33 -0.63 8.16
C SER A 160 3.16 -1.13 8.99
N LEU A 161 2.13 -1.62 8.30
CA LEU A 161 0.99 -2.31 8.89
C LEU A 161 0.77 -3.63 8.14
N TRP A 162 0.56 -4.70 8.88
CA TRP A 162 0.30 -6.03 8.33
C TRP A 162 -0.75 -6.76 9.17
N PRO A 163 -1.80 -7.33 8.58
CA PRO A 163 -2.78 -8.09 9.34
C PRO A 163 -2.20 -9.45 9.74
N GLU A 164 -2.36 -9.84 10.99
CA GLU A 164 -1.96 -11.15 11.52
C GLU A 164 -2.74 -12.30 10.86
N THR A 165 -3.96 -12.02 10.43
CA THR A 165 -4.87 -13.00 9.84
C THR A 165 -5.20 -12.64 8.40
N ALA A 166 -5.71 -13.60 7.63
CA ALA A 166 -6.25 -13.34 6.31
C ALA A 166 -7.42 -12.34 6.37
N ILE A 167 -7.48 -11.46 5.37
CA ILE A 167 -8.52 -10.42 5.25
C ILE A 167 -9.42 -10.77 4.07
N ALA A 168 -10.72 -10.66 4.27
CA ALA A 168 -11.74 -10.96 3.26
C ALA A 168 -11.68 -9.95 2.10
N THR A 169 -10.85 -10.23 1.12
CA THR A 169 -10.61 -9.40 -0.06
C THR A 169 -10.79 -10.21 -1.34
N ALA A 170 -10.94 -9.52 -2.47
CA ALA A 170 -10.99 -10.15 -3.79
C ALA A 170 -9.74 -11.03 -4.08
N ALA A 171 -8.58 -10.69 -3.52
CA ALA A 171 -7.38 -11.51 -3.64
C ALA A 171 -7.56 -12.87 -2.95
N VAL A 172 -8.15 -12.92 -1.78
CA VAL A 172 -8.44 -14.17 -1.08
C VAL A 172 -9.49 -14.99 -1.85
N THR A 173 -10.55 -14.35 -2.31
CA THR A 173 -11.60 -15.01 -3.09
C THR A 173 -11.03 -15.64 -4.38
N ASN A 174 -10.16 -14.93 -5.08
CA ASN A 174 -9.70 -15.35 -6.41
C ASN A 174 -8.46 -16.25 -6.37
N LEU A 175 -7.64 -16.20 -5.30
CA LEU A 175 -6.31 -16.84 -5.29
C LEU A 175 -6.07 -17.78 -4.11
N LEU A 176 -6.84 -17.68 -3.01
CA LEU A 176 -6.51 -18.35 -1.75
C LEU A 176 -7.61 -19.33 -1.27
N GLY A 177 -8.46 -19.81 -2.16
CA GLY A 177 -9.44 -20.84 -1.82
C GLY A 177 -10.90 -20.40 -1.79
N GLY A 178 -11.20 -19.19 -2.30
CA GLY A 178 -12.56 -18.74 -2.56
C GLY A 178 -13.42 -18.57 -1.30
N GLU A 179 -14.72 -18.77 -1.44
CA GLU A 179 -15.70 -18.61 -0.35
C GLU A 179 -15.44 -19.53 0.86
N ALA A 180 -14.81 -20.67 0.64
CA ALA A 180 -14.48 -21.59 1.72
C ALA A 180 -13.49 -20.99 2.73
N VAL A 181 -12.60 -20.12 2.27
CA VAL A 181 -11.59 -19.46 3.11
C VAL A 181 -12.10 -18.12 3.65
N ILE A 182 -12.92 -17.38 2.89
CA ILE A 182 -13.46 -16.07 3.25
C ILE A 182 -14.16 -16.09 4.62
N LYS A 183 -14.89 -17.14 4.95
CA LYS A 183 -15.59 -17.28 6.24
C LYS A 183 -14.67 -17.28 7.47
N TYR A 184 -13.39 -17.58 7.27
CA TYR A 184 -12.36 -17.55 8.34
C TYR A 184 -11.54 -16.26 8.33
N CYS A 185 -11.76 -15.39 7.35
CA CYS A 185 -11.05 -14.12 7.26
C CYS A 185 -11.67 -13.05 8.15
N ARG A 186 -10.82 -12.12 8.60
CA ARG A 186 -11.28 -10.88 9.23
C ARG A 186 -11.76 -9.90 8.16
N LYS A 187 -12.63 -8.97 8.56
CA LYS A 187 -13.14 -7.94 7.66
C LYS A 187 -12.06 -6.89 7.35
N PRO A 188 -12.09 -6.27 6.15
CA PRO A 188 -11.13 -5.21 5.78
C PRO A 188 -11.09 -4.02 6.73
N GLU A 189 -12.21 -3.73 7.40
CA GLU A 189 -12.37 -2.61 8.32
C GLU A 189 -11.35 -2.64 9.46
N ILE A 190 -10.93 -3.82 9.94
CA ILE A 190 -9.92 -3.89 11.01
C ILE A 190 -8.58 -3.29 10.60
N VAL A 191 -8.21 -3.43 9.30
CA VAL A 191 -6.98 -2.85 8.77
C VAL A 191 -7.15 -1.33 8.60
N ALA A 192 -8.34 -0.89 8.19
CA ALA A 192 -8.67 0.52 8.07
C ALA A 192 -8.65 1.22 9.44
N ASP A 193 -9.24 0.61 10.48
CA ASP A 193 -9.24 1.12 11.85
C ASP A 193 -7.80 1.21 12.43
N ALA A 194 -6.99 0.18 12.21
CA ALA A 194 -5.59 0.20 12.63
C ALA A 194 -4.80 1.28 11.88
N ALA A 195 -4.99 1.42 10.56
CA ALA A 195 -4.37 2.47 9.77
C ALA A 195 -4.77 3.87 10.28
N HIS A 196 -6.06 4.09 10.57
CA HIS A 196 -6.56 5.34 11.12
C HIS A 196 -5.88 5.69 12.45
N LEU A 197 -5.79 4.73 13.37
CA LEU A 197 -5.12 4.92 14.65
C LEU A 197 -3.62 5.26 14.51
N ILE A 198 -2.93 4.67 13.53
CA ILE A 198 -1.52 4.95 13.26
C ILE A 198 -1.36 6.37 12.70
N LEU A 199 -2.18 6.73 11.71
CA LEU A 199 -2.07 7.98 10.96
C LEU A 199 -2.57 9.22 11.71
N THR A 200 -3.35 9.03 12.78
CA THR A 200 -3.80 10.11 13.67
C THR A 200 -2.84 10.40 14.83
N ARG A 201 -1.80 9.58 15.02
CA ARG A 201 -0.74 9.85 16.00
C ARG A 201 0.14 11.00 15.53
N LEU A 202 0.87 11.61 16.47
CA LEU A 202 1.93 12.54 16.11
C LEU A 202 3.04 11.79 15.35
N ALA A 203 3.46 12.33 14.22
CA ALA A 203 4.51 11.75 13.39
C ALA A 203 5.85 11.69 14.15
N GLN A 204 6.14 12.76 14.92
CA GLN A 204 7.36 12.84 15.70
C GLN A 204 7.43 11.74 16.75
N GLY A 205 8.47 10.92 16.70
CA GLY A 205 8.69 9.80 17.63
C GLY A 205 7.89 8.53 17.30
N ASN A 206 7.03 8.54 16.27
CA ASN A 206 6.20 7.41 15.88
C ASN A 206 6.62 6.84 14.50
N THR A 207 7.88 6.47 14.35
CA THR A 207 8.46 5.99 13.09
C THR A 207 9.24 4.71 13.26
N GLY A 208 9.35 3.90 12.21
CA GLY A 208 10.10 2.65 12.19
C GLY A 208 9.36 1.46 12.80
N ASN A 209 8.05 1.58 13.03
CA ASN A 209 7.25 0.51 13.60
C ASN A 209 6.70 -0.40 12.50
N PHE A 210 6.64 -1.69 12.83
CA PHE A 210 5.96 -2.72 12.06
C PHE A 210 4.77 -3.20 12.88
N TYR A 211 3.62 -2.60 12.65
CA TYR A 211 2.37 -2.93 13.36
C TYR A 211 1.75 -4.20 12.80
N ILE A 212 1.16 -5.00 13.70
CA ILE A 212 0.41 -6.22 13.38
C ILE A 212 -1.01 -6.08 13.93
#